data_b11e85081204b9542143ae1df643c087
#
_entry.id   b11e85081204b9542143ae1df643c087
#
_cell.length_a   1.000
_cell.length_b   1.000
_cell.length_c   1.000
_cell.angle_alpha   90.00
_cell.angle_beta   90.00
_cell.angle_gamma   90.00
#
_symmetry.space_group_name_H-M   'P 1'
#
loop_
_entity.id
_entity.type
_entity.pdbx_description
1 polymer ?
#
loop_
_entity_poly.entity_id
_entity_poly.type
_entity_poly.pdbx_seq_one_letter_code
_entity_poly.pdbx_strand_id
1 'polypeptide(L)'
;MALHEDAGAGCEIEETEEATVSYFEPPKVIKSEVFAEVPEKYRKGGKIRGGHRRTTFLEGPSFDRDGNLYVVDIPNGRIFRISPNGGFDVAAEYDGDPNGLKIHKDGRIFIADHRNGIMLMDPKSGSVAPYLEGPIELERFKGVNDLVFASNGDLYFTDQGQTGLHDPTGRVYRLTADGRLDCLLDTIPSPNGLVLNRSESVVFVAVTRANAIWVVPLTERGGVSKVGLFVQLPCPGPDGMALDEKGSIAVAHPGLGVVWLFSNRGVPLYRVESCTGNMVTNVAYGGEGRRFLYMTESHTGTVLRAEMPTPGQPMYSHS
;
A
#
# COMPACT_ATOMS: atom_id res chain seq x y z
N MET A 1 20.03 58.77 50.92
CA MET A 1 19.87 58.60 49.50
C MET A 1 19.34 57.19 49.28
N ALA A 2 18.02 57.05 49.23
CA ALA A 2 17.32 55.72 49.17
C ALA A 2 17.12 55.37 47.73
N LEU A 3 17.48 54.09 47.37
CA LEU A 3 17.21 53.50 46.10
C LEU A 3 15.83 52.81 46.18
N HIS A 4 14.92 53.21 45.32
CA HIS A 4 13.65 52.55 45.11
C HIS A 4 13.86 51.21 44.42
N GLU A 5 13.36 50.14 45.01
CA GLU A 5 13.12 48.84 44.33
C GLU A 5 11.80 48.95 43.59
N ASP A 6 11.89 48.78 42.29
CA ASP A 6 10.74 48.68 41.41
C ASP A 6 10.27 47.20 41.37
N ALA A 7 9.05 46.99 41.80
CA ALA A 7 8.41 45.68 41.78
C ALA A 7 7.99 45.34 40.33
N GLY A 8 8.64 44.35 39.73
CA GLY A 8 8.25 43.80 38.44
C GLY A 8 6.88 43.10 38.53
N ALA A 9 5.89 43.69 37.87
CA ALA A 9 4.62 43.02 37.61
C ALA A 9 4.84 41.87 36.65
N GLY A 10 4.71 40.65 37.16
CA GLY A 10 4.68 39.43 36.32
C GLY A 10 3.43 39.47 35.44
N CYS A 11 3.64 39.49 34.15
CA CYS A 11 2.58 39.25 33.19
C CYS A 11 2.25 37.75 33.22
N GLU A 12 1.19 37.38 33.94
CA GLU A 12 0.58 36.04 33.81
C GLU A 12 -0.11 36.00 32.45
N ILE A 13 0.48 35.21 31.54
CA ILE A 13 -0.19 34.85 30.28
C ILE A 13 -1.24 33.83 30.69
N GLU A 14 -2.52 34.23 30.76
CA GLU A 14 -3.62 33.27 30.72
C GLU A 14 -3.54 32.52 29.42
N GLU A 15 -3.23 31.22 29.47
CA GLU A 15 -3.43 30.28 28.35
C GLU A 15 -4.94 30.20 28.11
N THR A 16 -5.45 31.07 27.22
CA THR A 16 -6.76 30.86 26.64
C THR A 16 -6.68 29.61 25.80
N GLU A 17 -7.44 28.55 26.15
CA GLU A 17 -7.74 27.46 25.25
C GLU A 17 -8.36 28.05 23.98
N GLU A 18 -7.53 28.32 22.96
CA GLU A 18 -8.03 28.60 21.61
C GLU A 18 -8.84 27.39 21.19
N ALA A 19 -10.15 27.59 21.13
CA ALA A 19 -11.04 26.60 20.55
C ALA A 19 -10.59 26.39 19.09
N THR A 20 -9.83 25.31 18.83
CA THR A 20 -9.42 24.91 17.50
C THR A 20 -10.68 24.60 16.70
N VAL A 21 -11.06 25.53 15.82
CA VAL A 21 -12.14 25.31 14.86
C VAL A 21 -11.64 24.27 13.85
N SER A 22 -11.87 23.00 14.14
CA SER A 22 -11.63 21.92 13.19
C SER A 22 -12.82 21.87 12.22
N TYR A 23 -12.56 21.97 10.91
CA TYR A 23 -13.58 21.75 9.88
C TYR A 23 -14.08 20.32 9.83
N PHE A 24 -13.36 19.38 10.43
CA PHE A 24 -13.68 17.96 10.47
C PHE A 24 -13.44 17.44 11.89
N GLU A 25 -14.29 16.50 12.32
CA GLU A 25 -14.01 15.76 13.55
C GLU A 25 -12.66 15.02 13.44
N PRO A 26 -11.89 14.94 14.53
CA PRO A 26 -10.68 14.12 14.55
C PRO A 26 -10.99 12.67 14.15
N PRO A 27 -10.10 12.00 13.37
CA PRO A 27 -10.32 10.63 12.97
C PRO A 27 -10.41 9.71 14.19
N LYS A 28 -11.39 8.80 14.19
CA LYS A 28 -11.56 7.82 15.25
C LYS A 28 -10.38 6.84 15.25
N VAL A 29 -9.85 6.54 16.44
CA VAL A 29 -8.73 5.63 16.59
C VAL A 29 -9.23 4.20 16.68
N ILE A 30 -8.63 3.29 15.90
CA ILE A 30 -8.83 1.85 15.95
C ILE A 30 -7.48 1.22 16.29
N LYS A 31 -7.46 0.30 17.26
CA LYS A 31 -6.25 -0.46 17.60
C LYS A 31 -6.20 -1.75 16.80
N SER A 32 -5.03 -2.09 16.30
CA SER A 32 -4.79 -3.39 15.68
C SER A 32 -4.38 -4.43 16.71
N GLU A 33 -4.42 -5.69 16.29
CA GLU A 33 -3.84 -6.84 16.98
C GLU A 33 -2.92 -7.61 16.04
N VAL A 34 -1.99 -8.39 16.60
CA VAL A 34 -1.15 -9.29 15.81
C VAL A 34 -2.01 -10.47 15.33
N PHE A 35 -2.10 -10.61 14.00
CA PHE A 35 -2.74 -11.79 13.39
C PHE A 35 -1.76 -12.94 13.23
N ALA A 36 -0.55 -12.63 12.71
CA ALA A 36 0.46 -13.64 12.45
C ALA A 36 1.86 -13.01 12.45
N GLU A 37 2.88 -13.81 12.74
CA GLU A 37 4.28 -13.39 12.75
C GLU A 37 5.13 -14.35 11.93
N VAL A 38 6.07 -13.84 11.12
CA VAL A 38 6.99 -14.66 10.34
C VAL A 38 7.78 -15.57 11.28
N PRO A 39 7.68 -16.90 11.14
CA PRO A 39 8.42 -17.84 12.00
C PRO A 39 9.93 -17.66 11.91
N GLU A 40 10.62 -17.87 13.03
CA GLU A 40 12.09 -17.69 13.14
C GLU A 40 12.87 -18.49 12.09
N LYS A 41 12.39 -19.68 11.73
CA LYS A 41 13.00 -20.52 10.68
C LYS A 41 13.10 -19.82 9.32
N TYR A 42 12.24 -18.84 9.04
CA TYR A 42 12.21 -18.07 7.81
C TYR A 42 12.95 -16.72 7.90
N ARG A 43 13.41 -16.33 9.09
CA ARG A 43 14.14 -15.06 9.31
C ARG A 43 15.64 -15.16 9.05
N LYS A 44 16.13 -16.30 8.52
CA LYS A 44 17.54 -16.55 8.22
C LYS A 44 17.88 -16.10 6.81
N GLY A 45 18.99 -15.40 6.67
CA GLY A 45 19.47 -14.91 5.36
C GLY A 45 19.17 -13.42 5.16
N GLY A 46 18.52 -13.10 4.08
CA GLY A 46 18.14 -11.76 3.67
C GLY A 46 19.24 -10.99 2.95
N LYS A 47 18.84 -10.27 1.89
CA LYS A 47 19.74 -9.39 1.12
C LYS A 47 19.99 -8.09 1.90
N ILE A 48 21.16 -7.49 1.71
CA ILE A 48 21.46 -6.16 2.22
C ILE A 48 20.77 -5.15 1.30
N ARG A 49 19.84 -4.37 1.86
CA ARG A 49 19.21 -3.23 1.19
C ARG A 49 19.45 -1.97 2.03
N GLY A 50 19.86 -0.88 1.39
CA GLY A 50 20.11 0.39 2.08
C GLY A 50 21.15 0.31 3.20
N GLY A 51 22.18 -0.58 3.09
CA GLY A 51 23.23 -0.76 4.09
C GLY A 51 22.82 -1.61 5.31
N HIS A 52 21.58 -2.07 5.40
CA HIS A 52 21.09 -2.91 6.50
C HIS A 52 20.67 -4.31 6.00
N ARG A 53 21.09 -5.35 6.72
CA ARG A 53 20.60 -6.71 6.48
C ARG A 53 19.19 -6.81 7.02
N ARG A 54 18.21 -7.03 6.15
CA ARG A 54 16.83 -7.32 6.53
C ARG A 54 16.59 -8.83 6.43
N THR A 55 16.14 -9.43 7.51
CA THR A 55 15.81 -10.86 7.54
C THR A 55 14.44 -11.16 6.94
N THR A 56 13.55 -10.19 6.93
CA THR A 56 12.23 -10.21 6.29
C THR A 56 11.77 -8.78 6.00
N PHE A 57 10.89 -8.62 5.02
CA PHE A 57 10.21 -7.36 4.71
C PHE A 57 8.92 -7.69 3.97
N LEU A 58 7.80 -7.68 4.70
CA LEU A 58 6.50 -8.09 4.18
C LEU A 58 5.84 -6.97 3.37
N GLU A 59 5.22 -7.37 2.23
CA GLU A 59 4.49 -6.48 1.34
C GLU A 59 3.34 -7.21 0.62
N GLY A 60 2.57 -6.48 -0.19
CA GLY A 60 1.63 -6.98 -1.18
C GLY A 60 0.57 -7.96 -0.66
N PRO A 61 -0.20 -7.64 0.40
CA PRO A 61 -1.21 -8.55 0.93
C PRO A 61 -2.37 -8.74 -0.06
N SER A 62 -2.82 -10.00 -0.25
CA SER A 62 -3.99 -10.34 -1.05
C SER A 62 -4.60 -11.67 -0.61
N PHE A 63 -5.92 -11.77 -0.61
CA PHE A 63 -6.64 -12.96 -0.19
C PHE A 63 -7.08 -13.82 -1.37
N ASP A 64 -6.98 -15.14 -1.22
CA ASP A 64 -7.64 -16.10 -2.10
C ASP A 64 -9.10 -16.37 -1.66
N ARG A 65 -9.82 -17.19 -2.44
CA ARG A 65 -11.22 -17.55 -2.14
C ARG A 65 -11.38 -18.45 -0.92
N ASP A 66 -10.31 -19.13 -0.52
CA ASP A 66 -10.29 -20.02 0.65
C ASP A 66 -9.95 -19.26 1.94
N GLY A 67 -9.72 -17.94 1.85
CA GLY A 67 -9.39 -17.07 2.96
C GLY A 67 -7.92 -17.11 3.37
N ASN A 68 -7.04 -17.72 2.57
CA ASN A 68 -5.62 -17.62 2.81
C ASN A 68 -5.11 -16.24 2.39
N LEU A 69 -4.26 -15.65 3.20
CA LEU A 69 -3.56 -14.42 2.90
C LEU A 69 -2.21 -14.72 2.25
N TYR A 70 -1.98 -14.17 1.07
CA TYR A 70 -0.67 -14.18 0.43
C TYR A 70 0.02 -12.85 0.68
N VAL A 71 1.33 -12.90 1.00
CA VAL A 71 2.20 -11.74 1.15
C VAL A 71 3.56 -12.04 0.53
N VAL A 72 4.23 -11.01 0.03
CA VAL A 72 5.61 -11.14 -0.43
C VAL A 72 6.59 -10.84 0.69
N ASP A 73 7.77 -11.44 0.62
CA ASP A 73 8.92 -11.19 1.51
C ASP A 73 10.11 -10.78 0.63
N ILE A 74 10.21 -9.48 0.41
CA ILE A 74 11.08 -8.86 -0.61
C ILE A 74 12.52 -9.34 -0.57
N PRO A 75 13.24 -9.27 0.60
CA PRO A 75 14.69 -9.56 0.61
C PRO A 75 15.01 -11.03 0.33
N ASN A 76 14.01 -11.89 0.39
CA ASN A 76 14.20 -13.33 0.21
C ASN A 76 13.63 -13.85 -1.13
N GLY A 77 13.02 -13.00 -1.97
CA GLY A 77 12.38 -13.44 -3.22
C GLY A 77 11.25 -14.45 -2.96
N ARG A 78 10.52 -14.26 -1.87
CA ARG A 78 9.64 -15.27 -1.31
C ARG A 78 8.19 -14.80 -1.30
N ILE A 79 7.28 -15.73 -1.48
CA ILE A 79 5.85 -15.54 -1.30
C ILE A 79 5.38 -16.47 -0.20
N PHE A 80 4.80 -15.91 0.84
CA PHE A 80 4.13 -16.68 1.89
C PHE A 80 2.65 -16.82 1.59
N ARG A 81 2.11 -17.98 1.94
CA ARG A 81 0.68 -18.22 2.14
C ARG A 81 0.45 -18.36 3.63
N ILE A 82 -0.46 -17.55 4.16
CA ILE A 82 -0.83 -17.54 5.57
C ILE A 82 -2.26 -18.03 5.68
N SER A 83 -2.44 -19.14 6.39
CA SER A 83 -3.77 -19.73 6.59
C SER A 83 -4.67 -18.82 7.44
N PRO A 84 -6.02 -19.00 7.43
CA PRO A 84 -6.93 -18.24 8.30
C PRO A 84 -6.61 -18.33 9.80
N ASN A 85 -5.83 -19.32 10.21
CA ASN A 85 -5.36 -19.50 11.60
C ASN A 85 -3.96 -18.91 11.85
N GLY A 86 -3.39 -18.15 10.90
CA GLY A 86 -2.08 -17.50 11.04
C GLY A 86 -0.87 -18.39 10.75
N GLY A 87 -1.05 -19.62 10.28
CA GLY A 87 0.04 -20.53 9.91
C GLY A 87 0.71 -20.10 8.61
N PHE A 88 2.06 -20.00 8.60
CA PHE A 88 2.87 -19.65 7.44
C PHE A 88 3.36 -20.87 6.68
N ASP A 89 3.13 -20.87 5.35
CA ASP A 89 3.74 -21.76 4.37
C ASP A 89 4.48 -20.92 3.33
N VAL A 90 5.61 -21.44 2.80
CA VAL A 90 6.26 -20.86 1.63
C VAL A 90 5.51 -21.34 0.39
N ALA A 91 4.81 -20.43 -0.29
CA ALA A 91 4.10 -20.75 -1.52
C ALA A 91 5.02 -20.75 -2.74
N ALA A 92 6.01 -19.86 -2.75
CA ALA A 92 7.06 -19.82 -3.78
C ALA A 92 8.31 -19.12 -3.24
N GLU A 93 9.47 -19.44 -3.84
CA GLU A 93 10.73 -18.74 -3.65
C GLU A 93 11.46 -18.73 -5.00
N TYR A 94 11.92 -17.57 -5.45
CA TYR A 94 12.56 -17.41 -6.75
C TYR A 94 13.57 -16.26 -6.74
N ASP A 95 14.39 -16.16 -7.79
CA ASP A 95 15.34 -15.08 -7.94
C ASP A 95 14.66 -13.80 -8.41
N GLY A 96 14.06 -13.07 -7.46
CA GLY A 96 13.30 -11.85 -7.69
C GLY A 96 13.36 -10.91 -6.49
N ASP A 97 12.72 -9.76 -6.69
CA ASP A 97 12.46 -8.75 -5.68
C ASP A 97 10.94 -8.44 -5.66
N PRO A 98 10.07 -9.44 -5.28
CA PRO A 98 8.63 -9.25 -5.26
C PRO A 98 8.25 -8.13 -4.31
N ASN A 99 7.40 -7.20 -4.75
CA ASN A 99 6.98 -6.05 -3.95
C ASN A 99 5.46 -6.03 -3.72
N GLY A 100 4.65 -6.27 -4.75
CA GLY A 100 3.21 -6.38 -4.64
C GLY A 100 2.69 -7.68 -5.25
N LEU A 101 1.51 -8.12 -4.87
CA LEU A 101 0.81 -9.20 -5.56
C LEU A 101 -0.71 -9.01 -5.54
N LYS A 102 -1.38 -9.51 -6.58
CA LYS A 102 -2.84 -9.65 -6.63
C LYS A 102 -3.23 -10.96 -7.28
N ILE A 103 -4.32 -11.52 -6.79
CA ILE A 103 -4.85 -12.80 -7.26
C ILE A 103 -5.92 -12.53 -8.31
N HIS A 104 -5.75 -13.13 -9.49
CA HIS A 104 -6.71 -13.06 -10.58
C HIS A 104 -7.90 -14.00 -10.30
N LYS A 105 -9.05 -13.74 -10.91
CA LYS A 105 -10.28 -14.54 -10.71
C LYS A 105 -10.15 -16.02 -11.09
N ASP A 106 -9.18 -16.38 -11.93
CA ASP A 106 -8.86 -17.78 -12.27
C ASP A 106 -7.90 -18.46 -11.29
N GLY A 107 -7.46 -17.74 -10.24
CA GLY A 107 -6.59 -18.21 -9.18
C GLY A 107 -5.11 -18.00 -9.42
N ARG A 108 -4.67 -17.59 -10.62
CA ARG A 108 -3.26 -17.21 -10.85
C ARG A 108 -2.89 -15.98 -10.05
N ILE A 109 -1.64 -15.89 -9.63
CA ILE A 109 -1.13 -14.79 -8.81
C ILE A 109 -0.20 -13.93 -9.67
N PHE A 110 -0.55 -12.66 -9.84
CA PHE A 110 0.29 -11.67 -10.51
C PHE A 110 1.14 -10.96 -9.47
N ILE A 111 2.43 -10.84 -9.73
CA ILE A 111 3.41 -10.29 -8.81
C ILE A 111 4.08 -9.09 -9.48
N ALA A 112 4.04 -7.94 -8.81
CA ALA A 112 4.87 -6.79 -9.13
C ALA A 112 6.28 -7.05 -8.58
N ASP A 113 7.22 -7.38 -9.45
CA ASP A 113 8.60 -7.64 -9.08
C ASP A 113 9.47 -6.44 -9.50
N HIS A 114 10.15 -5.83 -8.53
CA HIS A 114 10.95 -4.62 -8.77
C HIS A 114 12.08 -4.85 -9.77
N ARG A 115 12.59 -6.08 -9.87
CA ARG A 115 13.70 -6.44 -10.74
C ARG A 115 13.25 -7.04 -12.07
N ASN A 116 12.20 -7.84 -12.04
CA ASN A 116 11.80 -8.71 -13.17
C ASN A 116 10.53 -8.24 -13.90
N GLY A 117 9.85 -7.17 -13.41
CA GLY A 117 8.60 -6.69 -14.00
C GLY A 117 7.37 -7.39 -13.42
N ILE A 118 6.39 -7.72 -14.24
CA ILE A 118 5.23 -8.50 -13.80
C ILE A 118 5.53 -9.98 -13.97
N MET A 119 5.48 -10.71 -12.85
CA MET A 119 5.65 -12.16 -12.81
C MET A 119 4.31 -12.85 -12.61
N LEU A 120 4.21 -14.09 -13.04
CA LEU A 120 3.03 -14.92 -12.88
C LEU A 120 3.36 -16.17 -12.08
N MET A 121 2.62 -16.40 -11.00
CA MET A 121 2.75 -17.59 -10.17
C MET A 121 1.52 -18.51 -10.33
N ASP A 122 1.75 -19.79 -10.54
CA ASP A 122 0.74 -20.82 -10.36
C ASP A 122 0.72 -21.27 -8.88
N PRO A 123 -0.36 -21.00 -8.11
CA PRO A 123 -0.40 -21.32 -6.69
C PRO A 123 -0.42 -22.83 -6.39
N LYS A 124 -0.74 -23.68 -7.38
CA LYS A 124 -0.77 -25.15 -7.20
C LYS A 124 0.63 -25.76 -7.25
N SER A 125 1.45 -25.31 -8.19
CA SER A 125 2.82 -25.81 -8.36
C SER A 125 3.87 -24.95 -7.64
N GLY A 126 3.54 -23.71 -7.28
CA GLY A 126 4.50 -22.71 -6.78
C GLY A 126 5.46 -22.19 -7.84
N SER A 127 5.26 -22.54 -9.11
CA SER A 127 6.13 -22.06 -10.19
C SER A 127 5.88 -20.58 -10.46
N VAL A 128 6.97 -19.82 -10.63
CA VAL A 128 6.95 -18.38 -10.97
C VAL A 128 7.67 -18.19 -12.31
N ALA A 129 7.03 -17.47 -13.23
CA ALA A 129 7.58 -17.20 -14.56
C ALA A 129 7.35 -15.72 -14.95
N PRO A 130 8.20 -15.15 -15.83
CA PRO A 130 7.97 -13.82 -16.38
C PRO A 130 6.63 -13.77 -17.15
N TYR A 131 5.89 -12.67 -16.97
CA TYR A 131 4.67 -12.38 -17.71
C TYR A 131 4.81 -11.13 -18.58
N LEU A 132 5.35 -10.05 -18.01
CA LEU A 132 5.62 -8.81 -18.73
C LEU A 132 6.88 -8.15 -18.13
N GLU A 133 7.96 -8.11 -18.90
CA GLU A 133 9.26 -7.68 -18.38
C GLU A 133 9.58 -6.19 -18.64
N GLY A 134 8.83 -5.53 -19.53
CA GLY A 134 9.03 -4.13 -19.88
C GLY A 134 7.93 -3.61 -20.80
N PRO A 135 7.91 -2.30 -21.06
CA PRO A 135 6.91 -1.68 -21.93
C PRO A 135 7.08 -2.05 -23.42
N ILE A 136 8.28 -2.36 -23.82
CA ILE A 136 8.63 -2.89 -25.14
C ILE A 136 9.77 -3.92 -25.01
N GLU A 137 10.05 -4.69 -26.05
CA GLU A 137 11.00 -5.81 -26.05
C GLU A 137 12.41 -5.43 -25.56
N LEU A 138 12.88 -4.21 -25.86
CA LEU A 138 14.22 -3.74 -25.51
C LEU A 138 14.28 -2.79 -24.31
N GLU A 139 13.14 -2.51 -23.65
CA GLU A 139 13.07 -1.64 -22.48
C GLU A 139 12.52 -2.42 -21.28
N ARG A 140 13.22 -2.38 -20.15
CA ARG A 140 12.74 -2.93 -18.88
C ARG A 140 11.94 -1.88 -18.12
N PHE A 141 11.04 -2.33 -17.24
CA PHE A 141 10.45 -1.44 -16.25
C PHE A 141 11.55 -0.90 -15.31
N LYS A 142 11.30 0.26 -14.73
CA LYS A 142 12.23 0.91 -13.77
C LYS A 142 12.28 0.17 -12.44
N GLY A 143 11.18 -0.47 -12.07
CA GLY A 143 11.00 -1.24 -10.84
C GLY A 143 9.54 -1.24 -10.45
N VAL A 144 8.80 -2.27 -10.86
CA VAL A 144 7.37 -2.41 -10.58
C VAL A 144 7.15 -2.55 -9.09
N ASN A 145 6.13 -1.85 -8.55
CA ASN A 145 5.90 -1.79 -7.11
C ASN A 145 4.58 -2.47 -6.70
N ASP A 146 3.43 -1.95 -7.10
CA ASP A 146 2.13 -2.50 -6.70
C ASP A 146 1.18 -2.59 -7.91
N LEU A 147 0.07 -3.31 -7.74
CA LEU A 147 -0.87 -3.60 -8.83
C LEU A 147 -2.31 -3.77 -8.31
N VAL A 148 -3.29 -3.55 -9.18
CA VAL A 148 -4.71 -3.77 -8.89
C VAL A 148 -5.45 -4.18 -10.16
N PHE A 149 -6.40 -5.12 -10.04
CA PHE A 149 -7.30 -5.48 -11.13
C PHE A 149 -8.57 -4.64 -11.12
N ALA A 150 -9.02 -4.23 -12.30
CA ALA A 150 -10.36 -3.76 -12.55
C ALA A 150 -11.33 -4.94 -12.74
N SER A 151 -12.63 -4.69 -12.65
CA SER A 151 -13.67 -5.71 -12.80
C SER A 151 -13.72 -6.36 -14.19
N ASN A 152 -13.26 -5.62 -15.23
CA ASN A 152 -13.15 -6.11 -16.61
C ASN A 152 -11.89 -6.96 -16.86
N GLY A 153 -10.99 -7.08 -15.86
CA GLY A 153 -9.75 -7.83 -15.96
C GLY A 153 -8.53 -7.01 -16.38
N ASP A 154 -8.67 -5.71 -16.61
CA ASP A 154 -7.52 -4.83 -16.83
C ASP A 154 -6.67 -4.78 -15.55
N LEU A 155 -5.36 -4.84 -15.71
CA LEU A 155 -4.38 -4.74 -14.65
C LEU A 155 -3.73 -3.34 -14.64
N TYR A 156 -3.92 -2.60 -13.56
CA TYR A 156 -3.22 -1.34 -13.33
C TYR A 156 -2.03 -1.60 -12.41
N PHE A 157 -0.88 -0.98 -12.69
CA PHE A 157 0.30 -1.13 -11.87
C PHE A 157 1.21 0.10 -11.90
N THR A 158 2.02 0.23 -10.87
CA THR A 158 3.01 1.31 -10.72
C THR A 158 4.41 0.81 -11.06
N ASP A 159 5.14 1.61 -11.81
CA ASP A 159 6.56 1.42 -12.13
C ASP A 159 7.35 2.52 -11.43
N GLN A 160 7.70 2.25 -10.17
CA GLN A 160 8.26 3.21 -9.25
C GLN A 160 9.74 3.50 -9.54
N GLY A 161 10.54 2.44 -9.69
CA GLY A 161 12.00 2.53 -9.78
C GLY A 161 12.62 3.26 -8.58
N GLN A 162 13.70 3.98 -8.85
CA GLN A 162 14.38 4.87 -7.89
C GLN A 162 13.99 6.34 -8.09
N THR A 163 12.77 6.58 -8.56
CA THR A 163 12.26 7.92 -8.87
C THR A 163 11.88 8.71 -7.62
N GLY A 164 11.74 10.01 -7.75
CA GLY A 164 11.42 10.93 -6.66
C GLY A 164 11.25 12.35 -7.18
N LEU A 165 11.21 13.34 -6.30
CA LEU A 165 11.06 14.75 -6.71
C LEU A 165 12.23 15.26 -7.56
N HIS A 166 13.43 14.65 -7.43
CA HIS A 166 14.61 14.95 -8.25
C HIS A 166 14.55 14.32 -9.65
N ASP A 167 13.78 13.24 -9.77
CA ASP A 167 13.55 12.48 -11.00
C ASP A 167 12.11 11.97 -10.99
N PRO A 168 11.12 12.80 -11.38
CA PRO A 168 9.70 12.42 -11.29
C PRO A 168 9.26 11.57 -12.49
N THR A 169 10.06 10.63 -12.95
CA THR A 169 9.81 9.80 -14.12
C THR A 169 9.27 8.41 -13.80
N GLY A 170 8.68 8.21 -12.64
CA GLY A 170 7.87 7.03 -12.33
C GLY A 170 6.64 6.97 -13.21
N ARG A 171 6.07 5.77 -13.38
CA ARG A 171 5.00 5.52 -14.35
C ARG A 171 3.83 4.80 -13.72
N VAL A 172 2.65 5.01 -14.27
CA VAL A 172 1.45 4.20 -14.02
C VAL A 172 1.02 3.60 -15.33
N TYR A 173 0.85 2.29 -15.36
CA TYR A 173 0.44 1.54 -16.54
C TYR A 173 -0.94 0.91 -16.36
N ARG A 174 -1.62 0.67 -17.48
CA ARG A 174 -2.74 -0.24 -17.62
C ARG A 174 -2.41 -1.30 -18.66
N LEU A 175 -2.43 -2.56 -18.25
CA LEU A 175 -2.44 -3.71 -19.14
C LEU A 175 -3.88 -4.17 -19.30
N THR A 176 -4.44 -4.02 -20.48
CA THR A 176 -5.81 -4.42 -20.76
C THR A 176 -5.93 -5.94 -20.79
N ALA A 177 -7.13 -6.47 -20.55
CA ALA A 177 -7.37 -7.91 -20.51
C ALA A 177 -7.07 -8.61 -21.87
N ASP A 178 -7.07 -7.86 -22.98
CA ASP A 178 -6.66 -8.33 -24.32
C ASP A 178 -5.16 -8.15 -24.61
N GLY A 179 -4.37 -7.68 -23.64
CA GLY A 179 -2.90 -7.64 -23.68
C GLY A 179 -2.28 -6.34 -24.18
N ARG A 180 -3.06 -5.26 -24.41
CA ARG A 180 -2.50 -3.95 -24.77
C ARG A 180 -1.96 -3.25 -23.53
N LEU A 181 -0.75 -2.72 -23.60
CA LEU A 181 -0.14 -1.93 -22.54
C LEU A 181 -0.24 -0.42 -22.84
N ASP A 182 -0.90 0.30 -21.95
CA ASP A 182 -1.04 1.76 -22.01
C ASP A 182 -0.23 2.39 -20.87
N CYS A 183 0.67 3.34 -21.17
CA CYS A 183 1.27 4.22 -20.18
C CYS A 183 0.29 5.36 -19.87
N LEU A 184 -0.25 5.38 -18.67
CA LEU A 184 -1.25 6.38 -18.24
C LEU A 184 -0.58 7.65 -17.73
N LEU A 185 0.49 7.52 -16.97
CA LEU A 185 1.33 8.61 -16.45
C LEU A 185 2.79 8.21 -16.53
N ASP A 186 3.66 9.18 -16.79
CA ASP A 186 5.13 9.02 -16.88
C ASP A 186 5.91 10.13 -16.16
N THR A 187 5.21 10.93 -15.34
CA THR A 187 5.75 12.11 -14.65
C THR A 187 5.43 12.13 -13.18
N ILE A 188 5.39 10.94 -12.54
CA ILE A 188 4.98 10.81 -11.15
C ILE A 188 6.16 10.42 -10.25
N PRO A 189 6.47 11.20 -9.19
CA PRO A 189 7.63 10.94 -8.34
C PRO A 189 7.36 9.80 -7.35
N SER A 190 7.92 8.62 -7.62
CA SER A 190 7.82 7.44 -6.74
C SER A 190 6.37 6.94 -6.54
N PRO A 191 5.67 6.52 -7.63
CA PRO A 191 4.35 5.93 -7.51
C PRO A 191 4.45 4.57 -6.81
N ASN A 192 3.56 4.32 -5.83
CA ASN A 192 3.57 3.14 -4.98
C ASN A 192 2.21 2.44 -5.06
N GLY A 193 1.49 2.27 -3.95
CA GLY A 193 0.18 1.64 -3.94
C GLY A 193 -0.84 2.36 -4.82
N LEU A 194 -1.80 1.61 -5.35
CA LEU A 194 -2.87 2.16 -6.17
C LEU A 194 -4.19 1.41 -5.94
N VAL A 195 -5.30 2.14 -6.06
CA VAL A 195 -6.66 1.56 -6.02
C VAL A 195 -7.56 2.25 -7.04
N LEU A 196 -8.52 1.50 -7.58
CA LEU A 196 -9.61 2.07 -8.38
C LEU A 196 -10.76 2.49 -7.47
N ASN A 197 -11.46 3.59 -7.77
CA ASN A 197 -12.71 3.90 -7.12
C ASN A 197 -13.79 2.87 -7.51
N ARG A 198 -14.92 2.88 -6.81
CA ARG A 198 -16.01 1.90 -7.04
C ARG A 198 -16.57 1.87 -8.46
N SER A 199 -16.58 2.99 -9.17
CA SER A 199 -17.03 3.08 -10.57
C SER A 199 -15.90 2.82 -11.58
N GLU A 200 -14.68 2.56 -11.10
CA GLU A 200 -13.48 2.32 -11.92
C GLU A 200 -13.18 3.45 -12.92
N SER A 201 -13.67 4.65 -12.62
CA SER A 201 -13.45 5.88 -13.39
C SER A 201 -12.29 6.73 -12.90
N VAL A 202 -11.69 6.35 -11.76
CA VAL A 202 -10.58 7.05 -11.12
C VAL A 202 -9.59 6.04 -10.55
N VAL A 203 -8.30 6.25 -10.79
CA VAL A 203 -7.22 5.60 -10.06
C VAL A 203 -6.71 6.56 -8.99
N PHE A 204 -6.63 6.12 -7.72
CA PHE A 204 -5.87 6.81 -6.69
C PHE A 204 -4.49 6.19 -6.62
N VAL A 205 -3.45 7.02 -6.58
CA VAL A 205 -2.05 6.58 -6.54
C VAL A 205 -1.36 7.19 -5.34
N ALA A 206 -0.74 6.35 -4.52
CA ALA A 206 0.19 6.79 -3.48
C ALA A 206 1.48 7.29 -4.13
N VAL A 207 1.79 8.56 -3.92
CA VAL A 207 2.99 9.23 -4.44
C VAL A 207 3.94 9.44 -3.27
N THR A 208 4.71 8.40 -2.95
CA THR A 208 5.48 8.32 -1.70
C THR A 208 6.42 9.51 -1.52
N ARG A 209 7.18 9.89 -2.55
CA ARG A 209 8.17 10.98 -2.43
C ARG A 209 7.59 12.38 -2.52
N ALA A 210 6.31 12.51 -2.85
CA ALA A 210 5.57 13.76 -2.73
C ALA A 210 4.72 13.82 -1.44
N ASN A 211 4.75 12.79 -0.60
CA ASN A 211 3.93 12.68 0.61
C ASN A 211 2.44 12.90 0.32
N ALA A 212 1.94 12.33 -0.77
CA ALA A 212 0.61 12.67 -1.29
C ALA A 212 -0.08 11.46 -1.90
N ILE A 213 -1.40 11.56 -2.00
CA ILE A 213 -2.22 10.69 -2.85
C ILE A 213 -2.71 11.54 -4.02
N TRP A 214 -2.50 11.06 -5.25
CA TRP A 214 -3.03 11.71 -6.43
C TRP A 214 -4.33 11.04 -6.88
N VAL A 215 -5.23 11.86 -7.42
CA VAL A 215 -6.46 11.43 -8.08
C VAL A 215 -6.26 11.52 -9.58
N VAL A 216 -6.42 10.39 -10.27
CA VAL A 216 -6.15 10.21 -11.70
C VAL A 216 -7.46 9.81 -12.39
N PRO A 217 -8.24 10.78 -12.91
CA PRO A 217 -9.48 10.46 -13.62
C PRO A 217 -9.19 9.77 -14.95
N LEU A 218 -9.87 8.66 -15.19
CA LEU A 218 -9.81 7.90 -16.44
C LEU A 218 -10.84 8.44 -17.44
N THR A 219 -10.47 8.49 -18.71
CA THR A 219 -11.37 8.85 -19.78
C THR A 219 -11.97 7.60 -20.43
N GLU A 220 -13.15 7.73 -21.05
CA GLU A 220 -13.80 6.63 -21.81
C GLU A 220 -12.90 6.05 -22.92
N ARG A 221 -11.97 6.84 -23.44
CA ARG A 221 -11.01 6.42 -24.47
C ARG A 221 -9.77 5.73 -23.88
N GLY A 222 -9.74 5.52 -22.55
CA GLY A 222 -8.69 4.80 -21.87
C GLY A 222 -7.43 5.60 -21.53
N GLY A 223 -7.43 6.91 -21.75
CA GLY A 223 -6.38 7.82 -21.29
C GLY A 223 -6.74 8.43 -19.93
N VAL A 224 -5.94 9.40 -19.48
CA VAL A 224 -6.18 10.17 -18.26
C VAL A 224 -6.64 11.59 -18.56
N SER A 225 -7.37 12.18 -17.61
CA SER A 225 -7.77 13.58 -17.65
C SER A 225 -6.91 14.38 -16.64
N LYS A 226 -7.42 15.51 -16.16
CA LYS A 226 -6.73 16.40 -15.22
C LYS A 226 -6.41 15.68 -13.90
N VAL A 227 -5.17 15.27 -13.73
CA VAL A 227 -4.66 14.67 -12.49
C VAL A 227 -4.60 15.74 -11.42
N GLY A 228 -5.03 15.39 -10.20
CA GLY A 228 -5.06 16.32 -9.06
C GLY A 228 -4.48 15.72 -7.80
N LEU A 229 -4.27 16.59 -6.81
CA LEU A 229 -3.97 16.19 -5.44
C LEU A 229 -5.27 15.77 -4.75
N PHE A 230 -5.29 14.57 -4.17
CA PHE A 230 -6.40 14.10 -3.37
C PHE A 230 -6.19 14.39 -1.89
N VAL A 231 -5.05 13.96 -1.33
CA VAL A 231 -4.67 14.19 0.07
C VAL A 231 -3.17 14.45 0.15
N GLN A 232 -2.79 15.49 0.90
CA GLN A 232 -1.43 15.72 1.34
C GLN A 232 -1.23 15.10 2.71
N LEU A 233 -0.18 14.31 2.87
CA LEU A 233 0.17 13.61 4.11
C LEU A 233 1.44 14.22 4.75
N PRO A 234 1.66 14.02 6.06
CA PRO A 234 2.97 14.32 6.66
C PRO A 234 4.04 13.35 6.12
N CYS A 235 5.31 13.71 6.32
CA CYS A 235 6.46 12.87 5.99
C CYS A 235 6.64 11.77 7.06
N PRO A 236 7.02 10.55 6.63
CA PRO A 236 7.23 10.05 5.27
C PRO A 236 5.90 9.83 4.52
N GLY A 237 5.99 9.56 3.22
CA GLY A 237 4.81 9.46 2.36
C GLY A 237 4.05 8.14 2.46
N PRO A 238 2.87 8.05 1.79
CA PRO A 238 2.01 6.88 1.76
C PRO A 238 2.64 5.71 1.01
N ASP A 239 2.11 4.51 1.25
CA ASP A 239 2.54 3.25 0.66
C ASP A 239 1.34 2.49 0.07
N GLY A 240 1.08 1.24 0.46
CA GLY A 240 -0.02 0.45 -0.04
C GLY A 240 -1.41 0.97 0.31
N MET A 241 -2.40 0.64 -0.50
CA MET A 241 -3.78 1.12 -0.34
C MET A 241 -4.82 0.02 -0.57
N ALA A 242 -5.99 0.18 0.05
CA ALA A 242 -7.17 -0.66 -0.18
C ALA A 242 -8.47 0.18 -0.12
N LEU A 243 -9.55 -0.34 -0.71
CA LEU A 243 -10.84 0.33 -0.76
C LEU A 243 -11.90 -0.42 0.05
N ASP A 244 -12.77 0.31 0.76
CA ASP A 244 -13.95 -0.26 1.39
C ASP A 244 -15.21 -0.20 0.49
N GLU A 245 -16.29 -0.87 0.89
CA GLU A 245 -17.55 -0.91 0.13
C GLU A 245 -18.24 0.46 -0.01
N LYS A 246 -17.90 1.44 0.83
CA LYS A 246 -18.41 2.82 0.74
C LYS A 246 -17.52 3.72 -0.12
N GLY A 247 -16.38 3.19 -0.60
CA GLY A 247 -15.41 3.93 -1.39
C GLY A 247 -14.45 4.77 -0.55
N SER A 248 -14.32 4.45 0.76
CA SER A 248 -13.27 5.04 1.57
C SER A 248 -11.95 4.33 1.31
N ILE A 249 -10.84 5.05 1.38
CA ILE A 249 -9.50 4.57 1.01
C ILE A 249 -8.67 4.37 2.26
N ALA A 250 -8.29 3.12 2.53
CA ALA A 250 -7.29 2.79 3.55
C ALA A 250 -5.89 2.99 2.96
N VAL A 251 -5.02 3.71 3.67
CA VAL A 251 -3.69 4.13 3.21
C VAL A 251 -2.67 3.78 4.27
N ALA A 252 -1.77 2.87 3.97
CA ALA A 252 -0.62 2.56 4.82
C ALA A 252 0.35 3.74 4.87
N HIS A 253 0.87 4.02 6.07
CA HIS A 253 1.77 5.14 6.29
C HIS A 253 3.01 4.68 7.09
N PRO A 254 4.00 4.11 6.40
CA PRO A 254 5.23 3.64 7.04
C PRO A 254 5.99 4.80 7.69
N GLY A 255 6.65 4.48 8.80
CA GLY A 255 7.34 5.47 9.63
C GLY A 255 6.45 6.08 10.71
N LEU A 256 5.14 6.19 10.49
CA LEU A 256 4.17 6.59 11.52
C LEU A 256 3.47 5.40 12.20
N GLY A 257 3.54 4.20 11.62
CA GLY A 257 2.90 3.01 12.17
C GLY A 257 1.37 3.09 12.17
N VAL A 258 0.79 3.73 11.17
CA VAL A 258 -0.65 3.90 11.06
C VAL A 258 -1.18 3.56 9.68
N VAL A 259 -2.47 3.26 9.63
CA VAL A 259 -3.25 3.28 8.40
C VAL A 259 -4.33 4.35 8.55
N TRP A 260 -4.37 5.26 7.61
CA TRP A 260 -5.45 6.24 7.51
C TRP A 260 -6.60 5.69 6.69
N LEU A 261 -7.83 5.95 7.11
CA LEU A 261 -9.00 5.75 6.28
C LEU A 261 -9.59 7.10 5.91
N PHE A 262 -9.51 7.45 4.63
CA PHE A 262 -10.08 8.67 4.09
C PHE A 262 -11.41 8.39 3.39
N SER A 263 -12.38 9.29 3.54
CA SER A 263 -13.58 9.28 2.70
C SER A 263 -13.21 9.49 1.23
N ASN A 264 -14.15 9.26 0.32
CA ASN A 264 -13.99 9.55 -1.11
C ASN A 264 -13.77 11.05 -1.44
N ARG A 265 -13.78 11.92 -0.41
CA ARG A 265 -13.47 13.36 -0.51
C ARG A 265 -12.18 13.75 0.22
N GLY A 266 -11.41 12.79 0.71
CA GLY A 266 -10.14 13.04 1.42
C GLY A 266 -10.30 13.46 2.89
N VAL A 267 -11.50 13.32 3.47
CA VAL A 267 -11.71 13.58 4.91
C VAL A 267 -11.20 12.38 5.70
N PRO A 268 -10.30 12.55 6.69
CA PRO A 268 -9.84 11.46 7.54
C PRO A 268 -10.96 10.98 8.46
N LEU A 269 -11.36 9.71 8.34
CA LEU A 269 -12.45 9.09 9.10
C LEU A 269 -11.92 8.27 10.28
N TYR A 270 -10.88 7.49 10.03
CA TYR A 270 -10.27 6.60 11.02
C TYR A 270 -8.75 6.63 10.89
N ARG A 271 -8.10 6.34 12.01
CA ARG A 271 -6.68 6.05 12.12
C ARG A 271 -6.51 4.70 12.80
N VAL A 272 -6.06 3.69 12.05
CA VAL A 272 -5.72 2.38 12.61
C VAL A 272 -4.26 2.41 13.05
N GLU A 273 -4.00 2.12 14.31
CA GLU A 273 -2.65 2.15 14.88
C GLU A 273 -2.04 0.75 14.97
N SER A 274 -0.79 0.64 14.54
CA SER A 274 0.00 -0.58 14.70
C SER A 274 0.24 -0.86 16.19
N CYS A 275 0.05 -2.12 16.59
CA CYS A 275 0.36 -2.58 17.97
C CYS A 275 1.82 -3.09 18.12
N THR A 276 2.62 -3.08 17.05
CA THR A 276 4.02 -3.54 17.05
C THR A 276 4.98 -2.46 16.56
N GLY A 277 5.46 -2.55 15.32
CA GLY A 277 6.39 -1.58 14.75
C GLY A 277 5.71 -0.41 14.03
N ASN A 278 6.51 0.47 13.46
CA ASN A 278 6.04 1.66 12.77
C ASN A 278 6.13 1.56 11.23
N MET A 279 6.53 0.40 10.69
CA MET A 279 6.72 0.21 9.24
C MET A 279 5.53 -0.56 8.64
N VAL A 280 4.34 0.05 8.75
CA VAL A 280 3.12 -0.47 8.11
C VAL A 280 3.18 -0.11 6.63
N THR A 281 3.39 -1.11 5.77
CA THR A 281 3.72 -0.89 4.35
C THR A 281 2.53 -1.08 3.41
N ASN A 282 1.68 -2.08 3.66
CA ASN A 282 0.56 -2.35 2.76
C ASN A 282 -0.65 -2.91 3.50
N VAL A 283 -1.81 -2.92 2.84
CA VAL A 283 -3.08 -3.29 3.44
C VAL A 283 -3.96 -4.10 2.49
N ALA A 284 -4.77 -5.00 3.05
CA ALA A 284 -5.83 -5.69 2.35
C ALA A 284 -7.02 -5.96 3.28
N TYR A 285 -8.23 -5.84 2.76
CA TYR A 285 -9.42 -6.29 3.47
C TYR A 285 -9.60 -7.80 3.31
N GLY A 286 -10.00 -8.48 4.40
CA GLY A 286 -10.22 -9.92 4.38
C GLY A 286 -10.97 -10.41 5.63
N GLY A 287 -10.84 -11.73 5.89
CA GLY A 287 -11.57 -12.39 6.96
C GLY A 287 -13.07 -12.52 6.68
N GLU A 288 -13.82 -12.96 7.70
CA GLU A 288 -15.26 -13.15 7.57
C GLU A 288 -15.96 -11.85 7.17
N GLY A 289 -16.73 -11.90 6.06
CA GLY A 289 -17.42 -10.75 5.51
C GLY A 289 -16.51 -9.60 5.08
N ARG A 290 -15.21 -9.80 4.94
CA ARG A 290 -14.20 -8.77 4.64
C ARG A 290 -14.19 -7.61 5.65
N ARG A 291 -14.52 -7.90 6.91
CA ARG A 291 -14.63 -6.90 7.97
C ARG A 291 -13.30 -6.52 8.61
N PHE A 292 -12.24 -7.24 8.31
CA PHE A 292 -10.92 -6.97 8.87
C PHE A 292 -10.00 -6.33 7.84
N LEU A 293 -9.30 -5.29 8.26
CA LEU A 293 -8.17 -4.73 7.52
C LEU A 293 -6.89 -5.40 8.03
N TYR A 294 -6.22 -6.13 7.14
CA TYR A 294 -4.92 -6.74 7.40
C TYR A 294 -3.82 -5.79 6.93
N MET A 295 -2.76 -5.70 7.72
CA MET A 295 -1.65 -4.78 7.50
C MET A 295 -0.32 -5.53 7.58
N THR A 296 0.54 -5.37 6.58
CA THR A 296 1.93 -5.83 6.68
C THR A 296 2.73 -4.84 7.50
N GLU A 297 3.34 -5.30 8.60
CA GLU A 297 4.30 -4.53 9.37
C GLU A 297 5.70 -5.12 9.14
N SER A 298 6.49 -4.41 8.34
CA SER A 298 7.71 -4.95 7.74
C SER A 298 8.93 -4.85 8.62
N HIS A 299 8.90 -4.06 9.70
CA HIS A 299 10.02 -3.91 10.63
C HIS A 299 10.12 -5.11 11.56
N THR A 300 8.99 -5.56 12.12
CA THR A 300 8.92 -6.72 13.00
C THR A 300 8.61 -8.03 12.26
N GLY A 301 8.19 -7.94 10.99
CA GLY A 301 7.77 -9.10 10.20
C GLY A 301 6.45 -9.69 10.70
N THR A 302 5.51 -8.80 11.07
CA THR A 302 4.18 -9.21 11.53
C THR A 302 3.12 -8.85 10.49
N VAL A 303 2.05 -9.62 10.47
CA VAL A 303 0.78 -9.24 9.86
C VAL A 303 -0.15 -8.86 10.99
N LEU A 304 -0.62 -7.62 10.96
CA LEU A 304 -1.60 -7.10 11.92
C LEU A 304 -2.99 -7.14 11.32
N ARG A 305 -4.02 -7.08 12.15
CA ARG A 305 -5.40 -6.88 11.69
C ARG A 305 -6.17 -5.97 12.62
N ALA A 306 -7.20 -5.33 12.08
CA ALA A 306 -8.15 -4.52 12.83
C ALA A 306 -9.56 -4.71 12.27
N GLU A 307 -10.55 -4.83 13.15
CA GLU A 307 -11.96 -4.86 12.71
C GLU A 307 -12.39 -3.46 12.28
N MET A 308 -12.97 -3.38 11.07
CA MET A 308 -13.38 -2.11 10.46
C MET A 308 -14.89 -1.96 10.47
N PRO A 309 -15.40 -0.73 10.63
CA PRO A 309 -16.85 -0.47 10.67
C PRO A 309 -17.54 -0.66 9.31
N THR A 310 -16.77 -0.67 8.22
CA THR A 310 -17.23 -0.93 6.86
C THR A 310 -16.41 -2.05 6.25
N PRO A 311 -17.04 -3.08 5.66
CA PRO A 311 -16.33 -4.14 4.95
C PRO A 311 -15.52 -3.62 3.77
N GLY A 312 -14.45 -4.34 3.43
CA GLY A 312 -13.68 -4.07 2.22
C GLY A 312 -14.46 -4.38 0.94
N GLN A 313 -14.15 -3.64 -0.11
CA GLN A 313 -14.65 -3.97 -1.46
C GLN A 313 -14.18 -5.38 -1.85
N PRO A 314 -15.01 -6.20 -2.51
CA PRO A 314 -14.56 -7.49 -3.05
C PRO A 314 -13.38 -7.29 -3.99
N MET A 315 -12.33 -8.09 -3.80
CA MET A 315 -11.21 -8.13 -4.74
C MET A 315 -11.59 -8.90 -6.01
N TYR A 316 -10.87 -8.67 -7.09
CA TYR A 316 -11.09 -9.36 -8.37
C TYR A 316 -11.01 -10.89 -8.26
N SER A 317 -10.19 -11.40 -7.34
CA SER A 317 -10.14 -12.84 -7.01
C SER A 317 -11.47 -13.43 -6.52
N HIS A 318 -12.38 -12.60 -6.04
CA HIS A 318 -13.67 -12.98 -5.46
C HIS A 318 -14.87 -12.65 -6.36
N SER A 319 -14.62 -12.13 -7.58
CA SER A 319 -15.66 -11.78 -8.56
C SER A 319 -16.04 -12.96 -9.48
#